data_943c065b504bbaab3a559cc3333dee84
#
_entry.id   943c065b504bbaab3a559cc3333dee84
#
_cell.length_a   1.000
_cell.length_b   1.000
_cell.length_c   1.000
_cell.angle_alpha   90.00
_cell.angle_beta   90.00
_cell.angle_gamma   90.00
#
_symmetry.space_group_name_H-M   'P 1'
#
loop_
_entity.id
_entity.type
_entity.pdbx_description
1 polymer ?
#
loop_
_entity_poly.entity_id
_entity_poly.type
_entity_poly.pdbx_seq_one_letter_code
_entity_poly.pdbx_strand_id
1 'polypeptide(L)' 'MHRYQVFYSEQPEGRAGIEPVMAMDAYEACQEMERKHPGAVLASVDGELTDERTARHLFAQWLR' A
#
# COMPACT_ATOMS: atom_id res chain seq x y z
N MET A 1 -16.91 -4.19 -2.43
CA MET A 1 -15.54 -3.65 -2.42
C MET A 1 -15.05 -3.45 -1.01
N HIS A 2 -13.76 -3.59 -0.84
CA HIS A 2 -13.10 -3.42 0.46
C HIS A 2 -12.06 -2.32 0.37
N ARG A 3 -11.77 -1.71 1.50
CA ARG A 3 -10.71 -0.70 1.57
C ARG A 3 -9.41 -1.37 2.00
N TYR A 4 -8.34 -1.07 1.26
CA TYR A 4 -7.00 -1.52 1.57
C TYR A 4 -6.10 -0.32 1.77
N GLN A 5 -5.11 -0.46 2.64
CA GLN A 5 -4.00 0.50 2.70
C GLN A 5 -2.87 -0.13 1.92
N VAL A 6 -2.43 0.53 0.87
CA VAL A 6 -1.37 -0.01 0.01
C VAL A 6 -0.10 0.80 0.21
N PHE A 7 0.97 0.09 0.52
CA PHE A 7 2.29 0.67 0.70
C PHE A 7 3.04 0.58 -0.62
N TYR A 8 3.81 1.61 -0.96
CA TYR A 8 4.65 1.55 -2.14
C TYR A 8 6.03 2.13 -1.83
N SER A 9 7.03 1.64 -2.53
CA SER A 9 8.38 2.16 -2.46
C SER A 9 8.99 2.12 -3.85
N GLU A 10 9.32 3.27 -4.38
CA GLU A 10 9.96 3.42 -5.70
C GLU A 10 11.46 3.41 -5.50
N GLN A 11 12.05 2.23 -5.63
CA GLN A 11 13.48 2.06 -5.38
C GLN A 11 14.30 2.36 -6.63
N PRO A 12 15.59 2.68 -6.45
CA PRO A 12 16.33 2.80 -5.19
C PRO A 12 16.20 4.15 -4.50
N GLU A 13 15.83 5.21 -5.21
CA GLU A 13 15.85 6.57 -4.65
C GLU A 13 14.53 7.30 -4.81
N GLY A 14 13.48 6.58 -5.15
CA GLY A 14 12.19 7.19 -5.36
C GLY A 14 11.43 7.44 -4.05
N ARG A 15 10.16 7.73 -4.23
CA ARG A 15 9.27 8.02 -3.11
C ARG A 15 8.73 6.75 -2.51
N ALA A 16 8.33 6.84 -1.27
CA ALA A 16 7.58 5.80 -0.60
C ALA A 16 6.36 6.42 0.04
N GLY A 17 5.29 5.66 0.13
CA GLY A 17 4.06 6.18 0.70
C GLY A 17 3.03 5.10 0.96
N ILE A 18 1.91 5.55 1.49
CA ILE A 18 0.78 4.69 1.81
C ILE A 18 -0.48 5.39 1.31
N GLU A 19 -1.34 4.67 0.60
CA GLU A 19 -2.58 5.23 0.07
C GLU A 19 -3.73 4.25 0.27
N PRO A 20 -4.93 4.78 0.57
CA PRO A 20 -6.12 3.93 0.62
C PRO A 20 -6.59 3.60 -0.81
N VAL A 21 -6.98 2.36 -1.02
CA VAL A 21 -7.49 1.89 -2.31
C VAL A 21 -8.71 1.04 -2.07
N MET A 22 -9.78 1.30 -2.81
CA MET A 22 -10.98 0.47 -2.82
C MET A 22 -10.83 -0.56 -3.92
N ALA A 23 -10.96 -1.83 -3.57
CA ALA A 23 -10.79 -2.91 -4.53
C ALA A 23 -11.52 -4.17 -4.06
N MET A 24 -11.65 -5.12 -4.94
CA MET A 24 -12.31 -6.39 -4.62
C MET A 24 -11.44 -7.26 -3.74
N ASP A 25 -10.13 -7.18 -3.92
CA ASP A 25 -9.17 -7.95 -3.12
C ASP A 25 -7.81 -7.23 -3.10
N ALA A 26 -6.89 -7.78 -2.34
CA ALA A 26 -5.57 -7.19 -2.17
C ALA A 26 -4.77 -7.14 -3.47
N TYR A 27 -4.93 -8.15 -4.31
CA TYR A 27 -4.24 -8.20 -5.59
C TYR A 27 -4.67 -7.03 -6.48
N GLU A 28 -5.98 -6.80 -6.58
CA GLU A 28 -6.51 -5.70 -7.36
C GLU A 28 -6.06 -4.35 -6.81
N ALA A 29 -6.02 -4.22 -5.48
CA ALA A 29 -5.54 -3.00 -4.84
C ALA A 29 -4.10 -2.70 -5.24
N CYS A 30 -3.25 -3.72 -5.25
CA CYS A 30 -1.87 -3.56 -5.66
C CYS A 30 -1.74 -3.23 -7.14
N GLN A 31 -2.60 -3.79 -7.98
CA GLN A 31 -2.60 -3.46 -9.40
C GLN A 31 -2.94 -2.00 -9.64
N GLU A 32 -3.88 -1.46 -8.88
CA GLU A 32 -4.22 -0.04 -8.97
C GLU A 32 -3.02 0.83 -8.60
N MET A 33 -2.30 0.44 -7.57
CA MET A 33 -1.12 1.19 -7.15
C MET A 33 0.01 1.07 -8.17
N GLU A 34 0.13 -0.09 -8.82
CA GLU A 34 1.13 -0.29 -9.87
C GLU A 34 0.95 0.68 -11.03
N ARG A 35 -0.29 1.04 -11.34
CA ARG A 35 -0.55 2.02 -12.39
C ARG A 35 -0.04 3.40 -12.02
N LYS A 36 -0.11 3.75 -10.74
CA LYS A 36 0.34 5.06 -10.25
C LYS A 36 1.84 5.12 -10.04
N HIS A 37 2.42 4.00 -9.65
CA HIS A 37 3.84 3.91 -9.33
C HIS A 37 4.46 2.69 -10.00
N PRO A 38 4.60 2.71 -11.34
CA PRO A 38 5.11 1.53 -12.07
C PRO A 38 6.47 1.09 -11.56
N GLY A 39 6.59 -0.21 -11.32
CA GLY A 39 7.85 -0.79 -10.87
C GLY A 39 8.12 -0.66 -9.39
N ALA A 40 7.24 -0.03 -8.62
CA ALA A 40 7.43 0.09 -7.18
C ALA A 40 7.24 -1.26 -6.49
N VAL A 41 7.90 -1.43 -5.36
CA VAL A 41 7.63 -2.55 -4.47
C VAL A 41 6.33 -2.22 -3.73
N LEU A 42 5.42 -3.18 -3.67
CA LEU A 42 4.09 -2.96 -3.13
C LEU A 42 3.75 -3.97 -2.06
N ALA A 43 2.95 -3.54 -1.10
CA ALA A 43 2.35 -4.41 -0.10
C ALA A 43 1.00 -3.80 0.30
N SER A 44 0.09 -4.62 0.78
CA SER A 44 -1.21 -4.12 1.20
C SER A 44 -1.61 -4.70 2.54
N VAL A 45 -2.39 -3.94 3.28
CA VAL A 45 -3.04 -4.44 4.49
C VAL A 45 -4.52 -4.10 4.39
N ASP A 46 -5.34 -4.89 5.08
CA ASP A 46 -6.78 -4.67 5.11
C ASP A 46 -7.08 -3.36 5.84
N GLY A 47 -7.64 -2.40 5.10
CA GLY A 47 -7.91 -1.08 5.64
C GLY A 47 -9.16 -1.00 6.50
N GLU A 48 -9.97 -2.06 6.51
CA GLU A 48 -11.17 -2.12 7.34
C GLU A 48 -10.86 -2.72 8.72
N LEU A 49 -9.87 -3.59 8.80
CA LEU A 49 -9.47 -4.23 10.04
C LEU A 49 -8.27 -3.53 10.68
N THR A 50 -7.53 -2.75 9.91
CA THR A 50 -6.32 -2.10 10.36
C THR A 50 -6.54 -0.59 10.39
N ASP A 51 -6.48 0.02 11.56
CA ASP A 51 -6.66 1.46 11.64
C ASP A 51 -5.47 2.19 11.05
N GLU A 52 -5.64 3.48 10.80
CA GLU A 52 -4.62 4.28 10.14
C GLU A 52 -3.31 4.33 10.91
N ARG A 53 -3.39 4.40 12.22
CA ARG A 53 -2.21 4.47 13.07
C ARG A 53 -1.39 3.18 12.98
N THR A 54 -2.08 2.03 13.05
CA THR A 54 -1.43 0.74 12.92
C THR A 54 -0.85 0.56 11.53
N ALA A 55 -1.58 0.99 10.51
CA ALA A 55 -1.09 0.90 9.13
C ALA A 55 0.20 1.69 8.95
N ARG A 56 0.27 2.90 9.51
CA ARG A 56 1.49 3.72 9.42
C ARG A 56 2.65 3.08 10.15
N HIS A 57 2.38 2.43 11.27
CA HIS A 57 3.40 1.73 12.02
C HIS A 57 3.95 0.56 11.21
N LEU A 58 3.06 -0.23 10.61
CA LEU A 58 3.46 -1.34 9.75
C LEU A 58 4.23 -0.86 8.54
N PHE A 59 3.82 0.26 7.96
CA PHE A 59 4.51 0.86 6.83
C PHE A 59 5.94 1.23 7.19
N ALA A 60 6.14 1.85 8.35
CA ALA A 60 7.48 2.22 8.80
C ALA A 60 8.37 1.00 8.97
N GLN A 61 7.83 -0.10 9.50
CA GLN A 61 8.56 -1.35 9.62
C GLN A 61 8.87 -1.96 8.25
N TRP A 62 7.91 -1.89 7.35
CA TRP A 62 8.06 -2.44 6.00
C TRP A 62 9.17 -1.75 5.20
N LEU A 63 9.37 -0.47 5.43
CA LEU A 63 10.39 0.30 4.72
C LEU A 63 11.82 -0.01 5.14
N ARG A 64 12.02 -0.70 6.25
CA ARG A 64 13.37 -1.01 6.76
C ARG A 64 14.05 -2.13 5.99
#